data_e9b01b45173ca7c682cab67879c6f526
#
_entry.id   e9b01b45173ca7c682cab67879c6f526
#
_cell.length_a   1.000
_cell.length_b   1.000
_cell.length_c   1.000
_cell.angle_alpha   90.00
_cell.angle_beta   90.00
_cell.angle_gamma   90.00
#
_symmetry.space_group_name_H-M   'P 1'
#
loop_
_entity.id
_entity.type
_entity.pdbx_description
1 polymer ?
#
loop_
_entity_poly.entity_id
_entity_poly.type
_entity_poly.pdbx_seq_one_letter_code
_entity_poly.pdbx_strand_id
1 'polypeptide(L)'
;MGLESGIEELNISELTQEEKILIRKAQEISESAYAPYSKFQVGASVRLRSGIFLQSNNQENVSFPAGLCAEHSLLAYSGANFPEDPPAQMAIVAKRSGEDIWARVSPCGICRQVILETENRHQSPISLLILQPNHRVIRVGGVKNLLPFSMDDLSK
;
A
#
# COMPACT_ATOMS: atom_id res chain seq x y z
N MET A 1 12.38 -0.88 -27.86
CA MET A 1 11.21 -0.23 -27.25
C MET A 1 10.95 -0.90 -25.93
N GLY A 2 11.30 -0.24 -24.84
CA GLY A 2 10.91 -0.72 -23.54
C GLY A 2 9.38 -0.68 -23.46
N LEU A 3 8.76 -1.80 -23.14
CA LEU A 3 7.42 -1.78 -22.60
C LEU A 3 7.49 -0.86 -21.38
N GLU A 4 6.81 0.27 -21.43
CA GLU A 4 6.58 1.06 -20.22
C GLU A 4 5.72 0.18 -19.32
N SER A 5 6.39 -0.62 -18.52
CA SER A 5 5.73 -1.62 -17.67
C SER A 5 4.88 -0.97 -16.56
N GLY A 6 4.94 0.36 -16.42
CA GLY A 6 4.35 1.06 -15.30
C GLY A 6 4.97 0.68 -13.95
N ILE A 7 6.08 -0.06 -13.97
CA ILE A 7 6.82 -0.52 -12.80
C ILE A 7 8.28 -0.11 -12.97
N GLU A 8 8.83 0.56 -11.97
CA GLU A 8 10.25 0.92 -11.93
C GLU A 8 10.85 0.61 -10.56
N GLU A 9 12.13 0.30 -10.54
CA GLU A 9 12.88 0.10 -9.30
C GLU A 9 13.84 1.26 -9.09
N LEU A 10 13.77 1.86 -7.90
CA LEU A 10 14.50 3.06 -7.51
C LEU A 10 15.27 2.81 -6.21
N ASN A 11 16.29 3.63 -5.97
CA ASN A 11 16.84 3.78 -4.64
C ASN A 11 15.99 4.81 -3.88
N ILE A 12 15.83 4.65 -2.56
CA ILE A 12 15.06 5.58 -1.72
C ILE A 12 15.58 7.03 -1.82
N SER A 13 16.86 7.22 -2.14
CA SER A 13 17.46 8.54 -2.33
C SER A 13 16.91 9.29 -3.55
N GLU A 14 16.39 8.57 -4.55
CA GLU A 14 15.83 9.11 -5.79
C GLU A 14 14.38 9.58 -5.65
N LEU A 15 13.74 9.28 -4.51
CA LEU A 15 12.35 9.66 -4.24
C LEU A 15 12.22 11.16 -3.94
N THR A 16 11.06 11.72 -4.24
CA THR A 16 10.71 13.08 -3.83
C THR A 16 10.61 13.18 -2.30
N GLN A 17 10.60 14.39 -1.76
CA GLN A 17 10.41 14.59 -0.31
C GLN A 17 9.06 14.08 0.18
N GLU A 18 7.99 14.28 -0.59
CA GLU A 18 6.65 13.77 -0.25
C GLU A 18 6.63 12.24 -0.23
N GLU A 19 7.27 11.60 -1.20
CA GLU A 19 7.39 10.14 -1.25
C GLU A 19 8.18 9.58 -0.06
N LYS A 20 9.26 10.25 0.33
CA LYS A 20 10.04 9.89 1.53
C LYS A 20 9.22 10.03 2.80
N ILE A 21 8.41 11.09 2.91
CA ILE A 21 7.48 11.28 4.04
C ILE A 21 6.47 10.13 4.08
N LEU A 22 5.92 9.77 2.93
CA LEU A 22 4.93 8.71 2.81
C LEU A 22 5.50 7.36 3.29
N ILE A 23 6.70 6.99 2.84
CA ILE A 23 7.39 5.77 3.30
C ILE A 23 7.66 5.83 4.80
N ARG A 24 8.17 6.94 5.32
CA ARG A 24 8.42 7.09 6.76
C ARG A 24 7.16 6.91 7.59
N LYS A 25 6.02 7.45 7.17
CA LYS A 25 4.74 7.24 7.85
C LYS A 25 4.31 5.79 7.86
N ALA A 26 4.51 5.06 6.77
CA ALA A 26 4.26 3.62 6.72
C ALA A 26 5.20 2.86 7.67
N GLN A 27 6.47 3.24 7.74
CA GLN A 27 7.44 2.65 8.67
C GLN A 27 7.04 2.89 10.14
N GLU A 28 6.69 4.12 10.48
CA GLU A 28 6.27 4.49 11.85
C GLU A 28 5.05 3.69 12.30
N ILE A 29 4.01 3.61 11.47
CA ILE A 29 2.78 2.90 11.84
C ILE A 29 2.97 1.38 11.90
N SER A 30 3.92 0.82 11.17
CA SER A 30 4.21 -0.62 11.21
C SER A 30 4.64 -1.10 12.60
N GLU A 31 5.24 -0.23 13.40
CA GLU A 31 5.72 -0.56 14.75
C GLU A 31 4.60 -0.99 15.69
N SER A 32 3.40 -0.46 15.51
CA SER A 32 2.21 -0.79 16.31
C SER A 32 1.30 -1.82 15.66
N ALA A 33 1.73 -2.48 14.60
CA ALA A 33 0.96 -3.55 13.96
C ALA A 33 0.67 -4.70 14.96
N TYR A 34 -0.55 -5.21 14.92
CA TYR A 34 -0.93 -6.36 15.73
C TYR A 34 -0.75 -7.65 14.92
N ALA A 35 0.42 -8.27 15.08
CA ALA A 35 0.82 -9.46 14.32
C ALA A 35 1.34 -10.59 15.24
N PRO A 36 0.51 -11.07 16.20
CA PRO A 36 0.97 -12.07 17.18
C PRO A 36 1.19 -13.45 16.56
N TYR A 37 0.56 -13.74 15.43
CA TYR A 37 0.62 -15.06 14.78
C TYR A 37 1.74 -15.12 13.75
N SER A 38 1.76 -14.20 12.79
CA SER A 38 2.75 -14.19 11.70
C SER A 38 4.10 -13.61 12.11
N LYS A 39 4.11 -12.75 13.13
CA LYS A 39 5.28 -11.91 13.48
C LYS A 39 5.75 -11.03 12.33
N PHE A 40 4.85 -10.74 11.39
CA PHE A 40 5.12 -9.93 10.21
C PHE A 40 4.32 -8.64 10.28
N GLN A 41 5.02 -7.54 10.54
CA GLN A 41 4.45 -6.21 10.75
C GLN A 41 4.45 -5.45 9.43
N VAL A 42 3.26 -5.05 8.98
CA VAL A 42 3.07 -4.29 7.76
C VAL A 42 2.53 -2.90 8.09
N GLY A 43 3.10 -1.88 7.49
CA GLY A 43 2.59 -0.53 7.53
C GLY A 43 2.20 -0.04 6.15
N ALA A 44 1.12 0.71 6.08
CA ALA A 44 0.70 1.39 4.88
C ALA A 44 0.36 2.85 5.18
N SER A 45 0.66 3.73 4.23
CA SER A 45 0.28 5.13 4.30
C SER A 45 -0.26 5.59 2.94
N VAL A 46 -1.19 6.52 2.95
CA VAL A 46 -1.67 7.18 1.73
C VAL A 46 -1.54 8.68 1.85
N ARG A 47 -1.28 9.32 0.73
CA ARG A 47 -1.46 10.76 0.56
C ARG A 47 -2.70 10.96 -0.32
N LEU A 48 -3.71 11.62 0.23
CA LEU A 48 -4.91 12.00 -0.49
C LEU A 48 -4.61 13.14 -1.48
N ARG A 49 -5.46 13.34 -2.45
CA ARG A 49 -5.29 14.42 -3.43
C ARG A 49 -5.19 15.80 -2.77
N SER A 50 -5.90 16.02 -1.68
CA SER A 50 -5.83 17.28 -0.89
C SER A 50 -4.48 17.50 -0.19
N GLY A 51 -3.64 16.46 -0.09
CA GLY A 51 -2.38 16.49 0.66
C GLY A 51 -2.47 15.90 2.07
N ILE A 52 -3.63 15.47 2.52
CA ILE A 52 -3.80 14.78 3.82
C ILE A 52 -3.10 13.42 3.75
N PHE A 53 -2.36 13.09 4.82
CA PHE A 53 -1.77 11.79 5.02
C PHE A 53 -2.58 10.95 5.99
N LEU A 54 -2.85 9.70 5.62
CA LEU A 54 -3.47 8.68 6.48
C LEU A 54 -2.53 7.48 6.55
N GLN A 55 -2.61 6.71 7.64
CA GLN A 55 -1.77 5.53 7.83
C GLN A 55 -2.52 4.45 8.61
N SER A 56 -2.16 3.20 8.36
CA SER A 56 -2.69 2.03 9.04
C SER A 56 -1.67 0.88 9.01
N ASN A 57 -1.96 -0.18 9.74
CA ASN A 57 -1.13 -1.37 9.81
C ASN A 57 -2.00 -2.63 9.79
N ASN A 58 -1.36 -3.81 9.72
CA ASN A 58 -2.11 -5.06 9.77
C ASN A 58 -2.59 -5.34 11.19
N GLN A 59 -3.81 -5.87 11.27
CA GLN A 59 -4.49 -6.26 12.51
C GLN A 59 -4.92 -7.71 12.36
N GLU A 60 -4.15 -8.62 12.96
CA GLU A 60 -4.45 -10.04 12.92
C GLU A 60 -5.55 -10.41 13.91
N ASN A 61 -6.14 -11.57 13.72
CA ASN A 61 -7.21 -12.08 14.55
C ASN A 61 -7.09 -13.61 14.65
N VAL A 62 -7.45 -14.19 15.80
CA VAL A 62 -7.51 -15.64 15.97
C VAL A 62 -8.48 -16.27 14.97
N SER A 63 -9.54 -15.57 14.62
CA SER A 63 -10.36 -15.87 13.45
C SER A 63 -9.68 -15.29 12.23
N PHE A 64 -8.88 -16.08 11.53
CA PHE A 64 -8.03 -15.60 10.44
C PHE A 64 -8.78 -14.81 9.37
N PRO A 65 -10.03 -15.18 8.96
CA PRO A 65 -10.79 -14.37 8.01
C PRO A 65 -11.14 -12.96 8.50
N ALA A 66 -11.11 -12.69 9.81
CA ALA A 66 -11.37 -11.39 10.39
C ALA A 66 -10.12 -10.49 10.43
N GLY A 67 -8.94 -11.04 10.13
CA GLY A 67 -7.71 -10.28 10.04
C GLY A 67 -7.74 -9.30 8.86
N LEU A 68 -7.08 -8.15 9.03
CA LEU A 68 -7.00 -7.11 8.01
C LEU A 68 -5.55 -6.82 7.65
N CYS A 69 -5.26 -6.75 6.34
CA CYS A 69 -4.02 -6.19 5.84
C CYS A 69 -3.98 -4.67 6.06
N ALA A 70 -2.80 -4.11 6.17
CA ALA A 70 -2.59 -2.67 6.35
C ALA A 70 -3.28 -1.85 5.25
N GLU A 71 -3.12 -2.25 3.99
CA GLU A 71 -3.68 -1.58 2.82
C GLU A 71 -5.21 -1.61 2.83
N HIS A 72 -5.80 -2.76 3.15
CA HIS A 72 -7.26 -2.92 3.21
C HIS A 72 -7.86 -2.05 4.32
N SER A 73 -7.32 -2.12 5.52
CA SER A 73 -7.73 -1.29 6.66
C SER A 73 -7.67 0.21 6.31
N LEU A 74 -6.57 0.64 5.71
CA LEU A 74 -6.33 2.03 5.35
C LEU A 74 -7.32 2.54 4.30
N LEU A 75 -7.52 1.79 3.21
CA LEU A 75 -8.41 2.20 2.13
C LEU A 75 -9.89 2.14 2.54
N ALA A 76 -10.28 1.20 3.41
CA ALA A 76 -11.62 1.17 3.97
C ALA A 76 -11.89 2.42 4.81
N TYR A 77 -10.95 2.80 5.67
CA TYR A 77 -11.04 4.03 6.46
C TYR A 77 -11.10 5.28 5.56
N SER A 78 -10.20 5.36 4.59
CA SER A 78 -10.14 6.47 3.63
C SER A 78 -11.46 6.63 2.88
N GLY A 79 -12.00 5.54 2.34
CA GLY A 79 -13.26 5.56 1.62
C GLY A 79 -14.47 5.94 2.45
N ALA A 80 -14.46 5.59 3.74
CA ALA A 80 -15.54 5.92 4.67
C ALA A 80 -15.48 7.37 5.16
N ASN A 81 -14.29 7.91 5.42
CA ASN A 81 -14.12 9.22 6.06
C ASN A 81 -13.76 10.34 5.09
N PHE A 82 -13.21 9.99 3.91
CA PHE A 82 -12.80 10.94 2.87
C PHE A 82 -13.33 10.50 1.50
N PRO A 83 -14.66 10.32 1.34
CA PRO A 83 -15.22 9.70 0.13
C PRO A 83 -15.00 10.50 -1.16
N GLU A 84 -14.78 11.82 -1.04
CA GLU A 84 -14.58 12.72 -2.18
C GLU A 84 -13.10 13.13 -2.37
N ASP A 85 -12.21 12.60 -1.54
CA ASP A 85 -10.78 12.92 -1.59
C ASP A 85 -9.97 11.65 -1.88
N PRO A 86 -9.73 11.34 -3.16
CA PRO A 86 -9.11 10.07 -3.54
C PRO A 86 -7.66 9.96 -3.12
N PRO A 87 -7.20 8.75 -2.76
CA PRO A 87 -5.78 8.46 -2.61
C PRO A 87 -5.02 8.72 -3.91
N ALA A 88 -3.94 9.48 -3.84
CA ALA A 88 -3.06 9.74 -4.99
C ALA A 88 -1.83 8.82 -4.98
N GLN A 89 -1.30 8.54 -3.81
CA GLN A 89 -0.14 7.67 -3.61
C GLN A 89 -0.29 6.83 -2.35
N MET A 90 0.26 5.61 -2.37
CA MET A 90 0.30 4.71 -1.22
C MET A 90 1.71 4.14 -1.06
N ALA A 91 2.23 4.14 0.15
CA ALA A 91 3.45 3.42 0.50
C ALA A 91 3.12 2.16 1.32
N ILE A 92 3.86 1.09 1.08
CA ILE A 92 3.73 -0.20 1.76
C ILE A 92 5.12 -0.63 2.22
N VAL A 93 5.24 -0.97 3.49
CA VAL A 93 6.48 -1.48 4.09
C VAL A 93 6.18 -2.68 4.98
N ALA A 94 7.15 -3.54 5.18
CA ALA A 94 6.99 -4.68 6.09
C ALA A 94 8.33 -5.07 6.72
N LYS A 95 8.27 -5.62 7.94
CA LYS A 95 9.40 -6.24 8.61
C LYS A 95 8.94 -7.34 9.56
N ARG A 96 9.82 -8.25 9.91
CA ARG A 96 9.57 -9.18 11.00
C ARG A 96 9.70 -8.49 12.34
N SER A 97 8.85 -8.85 13.30
CA SER A 97 8.93 -8.32 14.67
C SER A 97 10.32 -8.54 15.26
N GLY A 98 10.91 -7.48 15.80
CA GLY A 98 12.23 -7.52 16.42
C GLY A 98 13.41 -7.43 15.45
N GLU A 99 13.17 -7.35 14.15
CA GLU A 99 14.22 -7.14 13.14
C GLU A 99 14.29 -5.67 12.71
N ASP A 100 15.50 -5.19 12.41
CA ASP A 100 15.74 -3.83 11.90
C ASP A 100 15.80 -3.77 10.37
N ILE A 101 15.64 -4.91 9.69
CA ILE A 101 15.73 -5.03 8.24
C ILE A 101 14.34 -5.04 7.64
N TRP A 102 14.11 -4.16 6.66
CA TRP A 102 12.87 -4.15 5.89
C TRP A 102 12.80 -5.39 5.00
N ALA A 103 11.67 -6.07 5.05
CA ALA A 103 11.44 -7.29 4.30
C ALA A 103 10.98 -7.00 2.88
N ARG A 104 11.15 -7.98 2.00
CA ARG A 104 10.50 -7.98 0.71
C ARG A 104 8.99 -8.12 0.92
N VAL A 105 8.22 -7.23 0.33
CA VAL A 105 6.75 -7.19 0.44
C VAL A 105 6.13 -6.82 -0.90
N SER A 106 4.89 -7.23 -1.08
CA SER A 106 4.01 -6.80 -2.18
C SER A 106 2.58 -6.91 -1.67
N PRO A 107 1.64 -6.08 -2.13
CA PRO A 107 0.24 -6.23 -1.74
C PRO A 107 -0.29 -7.60 -2.16
N CYS A 108 -1.02 -8.25 -1.25
CA CYS A 108 -1.65 -9.55 -1.53
C CYS A 108 -2.81 -9.39 -2.54
N GLY A 109 -3.35 -10.51 -3.02
CA GLY A 109 -4.44 -10.48 -4.02
C GLY A 109 -5.67 -9.72 -3.54
N ILE A 110 -6.06 -9.86 -2.27
CA ILE A 110 -7.17 -9.10 -1.68
C ILE A 110 -6.87 -7.60 -1.71
N CYS A 111 -5.67 -7.20 -1.30
CA CYS A 111 -5.28 -5.79 -1.30
C CYS A 111 -5.22 -5.21 -2.71
N ARG A 112 -4.74 -5.97 -3.70
CA ARG A 112 -4.77 -5.54 -5.10
C ARG A 112 -6.19 -5.28 -5.59
N GLN A 113 -7.14 -6.14 -5.23
CA GLN A 113 -8.55 -5.95 -5.57
C GLN A 113 -9.14 -4.72 -4.88
N VAL A 114 -8.83 -4.49 -3.61
CA VAL A 114 -9.29 -3.30 -2.86
C VAL A 114 -8.72 -2.01 -3.47
N ILE A 115 -7.45 -2.02 -3.86
CA ILE A 115 -6.81 -0.87 -4.52
C ILE A 115 -7.49 -0.61 -5.88
N LEU A 116 -7.74 -1.66 -6.67
CA LEU A 116 -8.41 -1.55 -7.96
C LEU A 116 -9.80 -0.92 -7.82
N GLU A 117 -10.61 -1.40 -6.88
CA GLU A 117 -11.95 -0.85 -6.63
C GLU A 117 -11.87 0.64 -6.26
N THR A 118 -10.89 1.02 -5.44
CA THR A 118 -10.65 2.42 -5.07
C THR A 118 -10.27 3.26 -6.29
N GLU A 119 -9.36 2.77 -7.14
CA GLU A 119 -8.98 3.45 -8.38
C GLU A 119 -10.19 3.62 -9.32
N ASN A 120 -10.99 2.56 -9.49
CA ASN A 120 -12.17 2.60 -10.35
C ASN A 120 -13.25 3.56 -9.83
N ARG A 121 -13.51 3.52 -8.52
CA ARG A 121 -14.47 4.43 -7.86
C ARG A 121 -14.12 5.91 -8.11
N HIS A 122 -12.86 6.25 -8.09
CA HIS A 122 -12.39 7.63 -8.23
C HIS A 122 -11.90 7.97 -9.65
N GLN A 123 -11.89 7.01 -10.57
CA GLN A 123 -11.34 7.17 -11.93
C GLN A 123 -9.92 7.76 -11.90
N SER A 124 -9.11 7.31 -10.95
CA SER A 124 -7.77 7.82 -10.73
C SER A 124 -6.83 6.71 -10.25
N PRO A 125 -5.70 6.47 -10.93
CA PRO A 125 -4.73 5.49 -10.47
C PRO A 125 -4.06 5.93 -9.18
N ILE A 126 -3.67 4.95 -8.36
CA ILE A 126 -2.90 5.17 -7.14
C ILE A 126 -1.46 4.74 -7.41
N SER A 127 -0.52 5.67 -7.32
CA SER A 127 0.90 5.35 -7.41
C SER A 127 1.32 4.59 -6.15
N LEU A 128 1.84 3.36 -6.31
CA LEU A 128 2.29 2.54 -5.19
C LEU A 128 3.81 2.68 -5.03
N LEU A 129 4.26 2.84 -3.79
CA LEU A 129 5.66 2.80 -3.39
C LEU A 129 5.85 1.61 -2.45
N ILE A 130 6.53 0.58 -2.89
CA ILE A 130 6.70 -0.66 -2.14
C ILE A 130 8.15 -0.76 -1.70
N LEU A 131 8.40 -0.56 -0.41
CA LEU A 131 9.76 -0.63 0.15
C LEU A 131 10.28 -2.06 0.05
N GLN A 132 11.51 -2.19 -0.39
CA GLN A 132 12.24 -3.45 -0.54
C GLN A 132 13.49 -3.42 0.33
N PRO A 133 14.18 -4.55 0.55
CA PRO A 133 15.49 -4.57 1.20
C PRO A 133 16.51 -3.67 0.51
N ASN A 134 17.58 -3.32 1.24
CA ASN A 134 18.73 -2.57 0.70
C ASN A 134 18.37 -1.18 0.14
N HIS A 135 17.42 -0.48 0.78
CA HIS A 135 17.00 0.86 0.40
C HIS A 135 16.42 0.96 -1.03
N ARG A 136 15.90 -0.15 -1.54
CA ARG A 136 15.22 -0.18 -2.84
C ARG A 136 13.72 0.08 -2.66
N VAL A 137 13.12 0.69 -3.66
CA VAL A 137 11.67 0.94 -3.73
C VAL A 137 11.17 0.54 -5.12
N ILE A 138 10.09 -0.22 -5.15
CA ILE A 138 9.37 -0.47 -6.39
C ILE A 138 8.25 0.56 -6.47
N ARG A 139 8.26 1.38 -7.51
CA ARG A 139 7.16 2.30 -7.84
C ARG A 139 6.29 1.66 -8.91
N VAL A 140 4.97 1.65 -8.66
CA VAL A 140 3.98 1.09 -9.58
C VAL A 140 2.96 2.17 -9.93
N GLY A 141 2.78 2.43 -11.21
CA GLY A 141 1.93 3.52 -11.73
C GLY A 141 0.43 3.21 -11.76
N GLY A 142 -0.04 2.32 -10.93
CA GLY A 142 -1.43 1.88 -10.82
C GLY A 142 -1.51 0.37 -10.64
N VAL A 143 -2.52 -0.09 -9.90
CA VAL A 143 -2.62 -1.50 -9.49
C VAL A 143 -2.81 -2.47 -10.66
N LYS A 144 -3.31 -2.02 -11.81
CA LYS A 144 -3.46 -2.86 -13.00
C LYS A 144 -2.15 -3.48 -13.47
N ASN A 145 -1.02 -2.85 -13.17
CA ASN A 145 0.30 -3.41 -13.40
C ASN A 145 0.62 -4.63 -12.52
N LEU A 146 -0.12 -4.80 -11.41
CA LEU A 146 0.00 -5.94 -10.50
C LEU A 146 -1.20 -6.89 -10.57
N LEU A 147 -2.20 -6.56 -11.38
CA LEU A 147 -3.45 -7.30 -11.54
C LEU A 147 -3.90 -7.26 -13.01
N PRO A 148 -3.14 -7.92 -13.90
CA PRO A 148 -3.39 -7.85 -15.35
C PRO A 148 -4.73 -8.45 -15.78
N PHE A 149 -5.25 -9.39 -15.01
CA PHE A 149 -6.62 -9.91 -15.14
C PHE A 149 -7.37 -9.57 -13.85
N SER A 150 -8.43 -8.79 -13.96
CA SER A 150 -9.13 -8.24 -12.81
C SER A 150 -10.63 -8.38 -12.94
N MET A 151 -11.31 -8.36 -11.80
CA MET A 151 -12.76 -8.21 -11.73
C MET A 151 -13.08 -6.73 -11.56
N ASP A 152 -13.46 -6.06 -12.65
CA ASP A 152 -13.60 -4.60 -12.70
C ASP A 152 -15.03 -4.12 -12.51
N ASP A 153 -16.00 -4.86 -13.08
CA ASP A 153 -17.38 -4.38 -13.17
C ASP A 153 -18.35 -5.56 -13.23
N LEU A 154 -19.34 -5.57 -12.34
CA LEU A 154 -20.41 -6.57 -12.32
C LEU A 154 -21.65 -6.13 -13.09
N SER A 155 -21.68 -4.91 -13.65
CA SER A 155 -22.82 -4.37 -14.39
C SER A 155 -22.83 -4.77 -15.87
N LYS A 156 -21.84 -5.52 -16.34
CA LYS A 156 -21.67 -5.96 -17.72
C LYS A 156 -21.82 -7.46 -17.88
#